data_c521026d3a9fcaab2b2fa0515a083967
#
_entry.id   c521026d3a9fcaab2b2fa0515a083967
#
_cell.length_a   1.000
_cell.length_b   1.000
_cell.length_c   1.000
_cell.angle_alpha   90.00
_cell.angle_beta   90.00
_cell.angle_gamma   90.00
#
_symmetry.space_group_name_H-M   'P 1'
#
loop_
_entity.id
_entity.type
_entity.pdbx_description
1 polymer ?
#
loop_
_entity_poly.entity_id
_entity_poly.type
_entity_poly.pdbx_seq_one_letter_code
_entity_poly.pdbx_strand_id
1 'polypeptide(L)'
;MAWALLAVAAPARAGDVTGTVTFTGAPPARPALPVTKDGSVCGDGVPDESLLVANGRLVNVVVTVKGAPPAAPTQATLDQQRCRYLPHVQTLPLGSTLDIVNSDPLLHNSHGWQGRATRFNVPTPEKGTRVPARLDRAGLVQVRCDVHGWMSAYVVVVADGRAALVGADGTFTVRDVPPGTYAVTAWHERLGERTSQVTVPAQGKARVDFDYGL
;
A
#
# COMPACT_ATOMS: atom_id res chain seq x y z
N MET A 1 -61.46 4.63 1.93
CA MET A 1 -60.36 3.69 1.85
C MET A 1 -59.13 4.46 1.35
N ALA A 2 -58.17 4.76 2.27
CA ALA A 2 -56.95 5.49 1.93
C ALA A 2 -55.86 4.46 1.60
N TRP A 3 -55.34 4.48 0.43
CA TRP A 3 -54.19 3.63 0.01
C TRP A 3 -52.92 4.31 0.47
N ALA A 4 -52.25 3.72 1.43
CA ALA A 4 -50.89 4.13 1.82
C ALA A 4 -49.90 3.64 0.76
N LEU A 5 -49.33 4.57 0.03
CA LEU A 5 -48.18 4.30 -0.85
C LEU A 5 -46.94 3.99 0.01
N LEU A 6 -46.58 2.72 0.09
CA LEU A 6 -45.26 2.31 0.62
C LEU A 6 -44.18 2.75 -0.39
N ALA A 7 -43.44 3.78 -0.03
CA ALA A 7 -42.24 4.15 -0.75
C ALA A 7 -41.18 3.08 -0.52
N VAL A 8 -40.89 2.27 -1.52
CA VAL A 8 -39.75 1.35 -1.51
C VAL A 8 -38.49 2.20 -1.69
N ALA A 9 -37.71 2.36 -0.63
CA ALA A 9 -36.42 3.01 -0.69
C ALA A 9 -35.50 2.15 -1.59
N ALA A 10 -34.98 2.73 -2.68
CA ALA A 10 -33.99 2.07 -3.50
C ALA A 10 -32.75 1.74 -2.64
N PRO A 11 -32.14 0.57 -2.82
CA PRO A 11 -30.93 0.22 -2.07
C PRO A 11 -29.85 1.27 -2.34
N ALA A 12 -29.29 1.82 -1.27
CA ALA A 12 -28.17 2.76 -1.36
C ALA A 12 -26.99 2.05 -2.04
N ARG A 13 -26.57 2.52 -3.22
CA ARG A 13 -25.42 1.97 -3.92
C ARG A 13 -24.14 2.49 -3.27
N ALA A 14 -23.15 1.61 -3.08
CA ALA A 14 -21.81 2.00 -2.68
C ALA A 14 -21.21 2.97 -3.72
N GLY A 15 -20.53 4.00 -3.22
CA GLY A 15 -19.81 4.97 -4.03
C GLY A 15 -18.30 4.72 -4.00
N ASP A 16 -17.55 5.63 -4.59
CA ASP A 16 -16.09 5.63 -4.57
C ASP A 16 -15.57 6.86 -3.80
N VAL A 17 -14.49 6.69 -3.07
CA VAL A 17 -13.69 7.81 -2.56
C VAL A 17 -12.48 7.99 -3.46
N THR A 18 -12.38 9.17 -4.09
CA THR A 18 -11.32 9.50 -5.04
C THR A 18 -10.53 10.70 -4.58
N GLY A 19 -9.31 10.86 -5.10
CA GLY A 19 -8.53 12.05 -4.82
C GLY A 19 -7.15 12.02 -5.44
N THR A 20 -6.38 13.04 -5.12
CA THR A 20 -4.98 13.16 -5.50
C THR A 20 -4.11 13.34 -4.27
N VAL A 21 -2.88 12.84 -4.36
CA VAL A 21 -1.85 13.08 -3.35
C VAL A 21 -0.74 13.89 -3.99
N THR A 22 -0.49 15.08 -3.43
CA THR A 22 0.52 16.01 -3.91
C THR A 22 1.66 16.15 -2.91
N PHE A 23 2.79 16.63 -3.41
CA PHE A 23 3.92 17.05 -2.61
C PHE A 23 4.26 18.49 -2.95
N THR A 24 4.11 19.38 -1.98
CA THR A 24 4.41 20.80 -2.13
C THR A 24 5.85 21.08 -1.71
N GLY A 25 6.58 21.81 -2.55
CA GLY A 25 7.99 22.11 -2.38
C GLY A 25 8.90 21.27 -3.25
N ALA A 26 10.21 21.50 -3.14
CA ALA A 26 11.22 20.73 -3.85
C ALA A 26 11.52 19.41 -3.09
N PRO A 27 11.33 18.25 -3.70
CA PRO A 27 11.70 17.00 -3.03
C PRO A 27 13.21 16.95 -2.83
N PRO A 28 13.71 16.43 -1.69
CA PRO A 28 15.13 16.29 -1.45
C PRO A 28 15.76 15.36 -2.49
N ALA A 29 17.02 15.64 -2.84
CA ALA A 29 17.80 14.75 -3.68
C ALA A 29 17.93 13.36 -3.01
N ARG A 30 17.77 12.31 -3.80
CA ARG A 30 17.89 10.91 -3.35
C ARG A 30 18.92 10.19 -4.19
N PRO A 31 20.19 10.10 -3.71
CA PRO A 31 21.17 9.29 -4.38
C PRO A 31 20.74 7.82 -4.36
N ALA A 32 21.23 7.05 -5.32
CA ALA A 32 21.03 5.60 -5.29
C ALA A 32 21.57 5.02 -3.97
N LEU A 33 20.89 4.02 -3.43
CA LEU A 33 21.37 3.29 -2.26
C LEU A 33 22.59 2.45 -2.66
N PRO A 34 23.69 2.50 -1.89
CA PRO A 34 24.89 1.80 -2.24
C PRO A 34 24.69 0.28 -2.15
N VAL A 35 25.13 -0.43 -3.17
CA VAL A 35 25.23 -1.89 -3.17
C VAL A 35 26.60 -2.26 -2.57
N THR A 36 26.58 -2.98 -1.43
CA THR A 36 27.79 -3.30 -0.68
C THR A 36 28.31 -4.72 -0.92
N LYS A 37 27.52 -5.55 -1.63
CA LYS A 37 27.87 -6.92 -2.03
C LYS A 37 27.02 -7.38 -3.21
N ASP A 38 27.43 -8.47 -3.84
CA ASP A 38 26.73 -9.09 -4.98
C ASP A 38 26.50 -8.14 -6.17
N GLY A 39 27.40 -7.17 -6.38
CA GLY A 39 27.30 -6.14 -7.39
C GLY A 39 27.17 -6.68 -8.82
N SER A 40 27.66 -7.89 -9.11
CA SER A 40 27.48 -8.55 -10.40
C SER A 40 26.04 -8.80 -10.79
N VAL A 41 25.14 -8.89 -9.80
CA VAL A 41 23.69 -9.07 -9.99
C VAL A 41 22.91 -7.82 -9.61
N CYS A 42 23.26 -7.19 -8.48
CA CYS A 42 22.57 -6.02 -7.94
C CYS A 42 22.96 -4.70 -8.61
N GLY A 43 24.10 -4.66 -9.35
CA GLY A 43 24.66 -3.43 -9.92
C GLY A 43 25.44 -2.61 -8.90
N ASP A 44 25.74 -1.35 -9.25
CA ASP A 44 26.52 -0.44 -8.39
C ASP A 44 25.67 0.33 -7.38
N GLY A 45 24.37 0.36 -7.57
CA GLY A 45 23.40 1.02 -6.72
C GLY A 45 21.97 0.75 -7.13
N VAL A 46 21.06 0.81 -6.17
CA VAL A 46 19.63 0.63 -6.41
C VAL A 46 18.87 1.94 -6.17
N PRO A 47 17.79 2.22 -6.91
CA PRO A 47 16.97 3.41 -6.68
C PRO A 47 16.45 3.48 -5.24
N ASP A 48 16.55 4.65 -4.61
CA ASP A 48 15.85 4.93 -3.35
C ASP A 48 14.38 5.25 -3.65
N GLU A 49 13.48 4.32 -3.34
CA GLU A 49 12.04 4.45 -3.57
C GLU A 49 11.28 5.05 -2.38
N SER A 50 11.99 5.41 -1.32
CA SER A 50 11.40 5.87 -0.08
C SER A 50 10.63 7.20 -0.17
N LEU A 51 10.86 7.99 -1.24
CA LEU A 51 10.13 9.22 -1.53
C LEU A 51 10.12 9.49 -3.03
N LEU A 52 9.09 9.03 -3.71
CA LEU A 52 8.92 9.22 -5.15
C LEU A 52 7.95 10.36 -5.44
N VAL A 53 8.50 11.46 -5.97
CA VAL A 53 7.72 12.62 -6.41
C VAL A 53 7.98 12.87 -7.88
N ALA A 54 6.93 12.91 -8.68
CA ALA A 54 6.99 13.24 -10.10
C ALA A 54 5.95 14.32 -10.42
N ASN A 55 6.39 15.46 -10.97
CA ASN A 55 5.52 16.59 -11.31
C ASN A 55 4.61 17.03 -10.13
N GLY A 56 5.16 17.09 -8.91
CA GLY A 56 4.41 17.43 -7.71
C GLY A 56 3.42 16.34 -7.24
N ARG A 57 3.45 15.14 -7.83
CA ARG A 57 2.63 14.00 -7.43
C ARG A 57 3.43 13.05 -6.57
N LEU A 58 2.89 12.71 -5.40
CA LEU A 58 3.50 11.75 -4.47
C LEU A 58 2.91 10.36 -4.73
N VAL A 59 3.78 9.36 -4.86
CA VAL A 59 3.39 7.95 -5.01
C VAL A 59 3.82 7.13 -3.80
N ASN A 60 3.56 5.83 -3.81
CA ASN A 60 3.81 4.94 -2.66
C ASN A 60 3.03 5.37 -1.40
N VAL A 61 1.87 5.98 -1.58
CA VAL A 61 0.94 6.34 -0.49
C VAL A 61 -0.20 5.33 -0.45
N VAL A 62 -0.51 4.83 0.73
CA VAL A 62 -1.71 4.01 0.95
C VAL A 62 -2.80 4.87 1.54
N VAL A 63 -3.94 4.93 0.87
CA VAL A 63 -5.13 5.65 1.34
C VAL A 63 -6.15 4.65 1.87
N THR A 64 -6.55 4.81 3.13
CA THR A 64 -7.50 3.92 3.82
C THR A 64 -8.75 4.69 4.22
N VAL A 65 -9.92 4.18 3.87
CA VAL A 65 -11.24 4.65 4.34
C VAL A 65 -11.65 3.75 5.51
N LYS A 66 -11.45 4.24 6.73
CA LYS A 66 -11.68 3.49 7.96
C LYS A 66 -13.17 3.33 8.25
N GLY A 67 -13.59 2.15 8.71
CA GLY A 67 -14.98 1.84 9.06
C GLY A 67 -15.86 1.44 7.87
N ALA A 68 -15.36 1.52 6.63
CA ALA A 68 -16.06 0.92 5.50
C ALA A 68 -15.97 -0.62 5.59
N PRO A 69 -16.96 -1.37 5.07
CA PRO A 69 -16.89 -2.84 5.06
C PRO A 69 -15.58 -3.31 4.40
N PRO A 70 -14.81 -4.21 5.03
CA PRO A 70 -13.52 -4.64 4.51
C PRO A 70 -13.67 -5.36 3.15
N ALA A 71 -12.63 -5.28 2.34
CA ALA A 71 -12.56 -6.08 1.13
C ALA A 71 -12.24 -7.55 1.46
N ALA A 72 -12.65 -8.46 0.59
CA ALA A 72 -12.31 -9.88 0.74
C ALA A 72 -10.79 -10.08 0.65
N PRO A 73 -10.23 -11.08 1.37
CA PRO A 73 -8.84 -11.47 1.23
C PRO A 73 -8.48 -11.80 -0.23
N THR A 74 -7.25 -11.46 -0.62
CA THR A 74 -6.72 -11.66 -1.96
C THR A 74 -5.35 -12.32 -1.91
N GLN A 75 -4.79 -12.60 -3.08
CA GLN A 75 -3.42 -13.04 -3.25
C GLN A 75 -2.63 -11.96 -3.99
N ALA A 76 -1.43 -11.65 -3.51
CA ALA A 76 -0.53 -10.68 -4.11
C ALA A 76 0.90 -11.22 -4.11
N THR A 77 1.77 -10.59 -4.88
CA THR A 77 3.18 -10.97 -4.98
C THR A 77 4.06 -9.86 -4.43
N LEU A 78 5.12 -10.26 -3.72
CA LEU A 78 6.29 -9.43 -3.40
C LEU A 78 7.49 -10.10 -4.03
N ASP A 79 7.97 -9.55 -5.14
CA ASP A 79 9.09 -10.12 -5.90
C ASP A 79 10.42 -9.47 -5.52
N GLN A 80 11.45 -10.28 -5.40
CA GLN A 80 12.84 -9.85 -5.21
C GLN A 80 13.52 -9.88 -6.58
N GLN A 81 13.67 -8.69 -7.17
CA GLN A 81 14.21 -8.54 -8.50
C GLN A 81 15.23 -7.41 -8.57
N ARG A 82 16.41 -7.67 -9.09
CA ARG A 82 17.54 -6.74 -9.11
C ARG A 82 17.84 -6.18 -7.73
N CYS A 83 17.81 -7.07 -6.74
CA CYS A 83 18.05 -6.77 -5.33
C CYS A 83 17.16 -5.64 -4.77
N ARG A 84 15.90 -5.66 -5.17
CA ARG A 84 14.82 -4.79 -4.70
C ARG A 84 13.57 -5.62 -4.45
N TYR A 85 12.69 -5.14 -3.59
CA TYR A 85 11.32 -5.66 -3.49
C TYR A 85 10.40 -4.92 -4.45
N LEU A 86 9.62 -5.64 -5.21
CA LEU A 86 8.61 -5.11 -6.13
C LEU A 86 7.23 -5.75 -5.86
N PRO A 87 6.18 -4.93 -5.63
CA PRO A 87 6.23 -3.48 -5.50
C PRO A 87 6.85 -3.03 -4.16
N HIS A 88 7.37 -1.80 -4.09
CA HIS A 88 7.93 -1.22 -2.88
C HIS A 88 6.87 -1.03 -1.77
N VAL A 89 5.67 -0.59 -2.13
CA VAL A 89 4.52 -0.44 -1.21
C VAL A 89 3.30 -1.14 -1.79
N GLN A 90 2.55 -1.84 -0.95
CA GLN A 90 1.26 -2.41 -1.31
C GLN A 90 0.30 -2.43 -0.13
N THR A 91 -0.98 -2.55 -0.41
CA THR A 91 -2.02 -2.70 0.61
C THR A 91 -2.88 -3.91 0.32
N LEU A 92 -3.19 -4.68 1.35
CA LEU A 92 -3.92 -5.93 1.25
C LEU A 92 -4.95 -6.07 2.37
N PRO A 93 -6.13 -6.65 2.12
CA PRO A 93 -7.07 -7.02 3.17
C PRO A 93 -6.46 -8.03 4.15
N LEU A 94 -6.89 -7.96 5.41
CA LEU A 94 -6.55 -8.98 6.40
C LEU A 94 -6.95 -10.37 5.93
N GLY A 95 -6.10 -11.37 6.17
CA GLY A 95 -6.30 -12.74 5.74
C GLY A 95 -5.83 -13.03 4.31
N SER A 96 -5.30 -12.04 3.59
CA SER A 96 -4.66 -12.21 2.28
C SER A 96 -3.40 -13.05 2.37
N THR A 97 -2.98 -13.59 1.23
CA THR A 97 -1.70 -14.30 1.07
C THR A 97 -0.75 -13.44 0.26
N LEU A 98 0.47 -13.26 0.77
CA LEU A 98 1.57 -12.59 0.08
C LEU A 98 2.55 -13.65 -0.43
N ASP A 99 2.61 -13.86 -1.72
CA ASP A 99 3.60 -14.72 -2.34
C ASP A 99 4.95 -14.02 -2.40
N ILE A 100 5.89 -14.49 -1.63
CA ILE A 100 7.28 -14.06 -1.67
C ILE A 100 7.97 -14.79 -2.81
N VAL A 101 8.47 -14.05 -3.80
CA VAL A 101 9.09 -14.60 -5.01
C VAL A 101 10.52 -14.09 -5.10
N ASN A 102 11.44 -14.94 -5.55
CA ASN A 102 12.81 -14.57 -5.88
C ASN A 102 13.05 -14.70 -7.40
N SER A 103 13.23 -13.58 -8.07
CA SER A 103 13.58 -13.52 -9.50
C SER A 103 15.07 -13.33 -9.74
N ASP A 104 15.89 -13.15 -8.70
CA ASP A 104 17.33 -13.02 -8.78
C ASP A 104 18.05 -14.38 -8.60
N PRO A 105 19.22 -14.59 -9.21
CA PRO A 105 20.03 -15.79 -9.02
C PRO A 105 20.88 -15.72 -7.74
N LEU A 106 20.32 -15.21 -6.66
CA LEU A 106 20.96 -14.98 -5.36
C LEU A 106 20.07 -15.41 -4.22
N LEU A 107 20.70 -15.68 -3.07
CA LEU A 107 19.97 -15.82 -1.81
C LEU A 107 19.44 -14.47 -1.36
N HIS A 108 18.15 -14.41 -1.15
CA HIS A 108 17.45 -13.37 -0.41
C HIS A 108 16.66 -13.95 0.75
N ASN A 109 16.12 -13.10 1.60
CA ASN A 109 14.99 -13.43 2.47
C ASN A 109 14.03 -12.24 2.56
N SER A 110 12.80 -12.51 2.95
CA SER A 110 11.82 -11.48 3.28
C SER A 110 11.49 -11.57 4.76
N HIS A 111 12.03 -10.65 5.54
CA HIS A 111 11.77 -10.56 6.96
C HIS A 111 10.75 -9.45 7.22
N GLY A 112 9.51 -9.84 7.51
CA GLY A 112 8.39 -8.94 7.77
C GLY A 112 8.29 -8.59 9.25
N TRP A 113 8.36 -7.29 9.56
CA TRP A 113 8.29 -6.72 10.90
C TRP A 113 7.03 -5.89 11.10
N GLN A 114 6.37 -6.04 12.24
CA GLN A 114 5.32 -5.14 12.72
C GLN A 114 5.74 -4.57 14.07
N GLY A 115 6.22 -3.33 14.08
CA GLY A 115 6.93 -2.79 15.22
C GLY A 115 8.20 -3.60 15.48
N ARG A 116 8.27 -4.27 16.65
CA ARG A 116 9.39 -5.15 17.03
C ARG A 116 9.09 -6.64 16.85
N ALA A 117 7.91 -6.99 16.41
CA ALA A 117 7.50 -8.39 16.26
C ALA A 117 7.72 -8.87 14.82
N THR A 118 8.42 -10.01 14.66
CA THR A 118 8.49 -10.74 13.41
C THR A 118 7.09 -11.29 13.07
N ARG A 119 6.63 -11.01 11.85
CA ARG A 119 5.40 -11.56 11.28
C ARG A 119 5.67 -12.79 10.43
N PHE A 120 6.74 -12.71 9.65
CA PHE A 120 7.28 -13.82 8.87
C PHE A 120 8.78 -13.57 8.62
N ASN A 121 9.53 -14.65 8.42
CA ASN A 121 10.89 -14.59 7.89
C ASN A 121 11.05 -15.75 6.90
N VAL A 122 11.06 -15.41 5.62
CA VAL A 122 10.98 -16.35 4.51
C VAL A 122 12.29 -16.34 3.73
N PRO A 123 13.12 -17.37 3.82
CA PRO A 123 14.29 -17.51 2.98
C PRO A 123 13.90 -17.89 1.56
N THR A 124 14.56 -17.29 0.58
CA THR A 124 14.38 -17.55 -0.86
C THR A 124 15.76 -17.76 -1.48
N PRO A 125 16.31 -19.01 -1.38
CA PRO A 125 17.72 -19.28 -1.64
C PRO A 125 18.12 -19.16 -3.11
N GLU A 126 17.18 -19.35 -4.03
CA GLU A 126 17.49 -19.39 -5.47
C GLU A 126 16.37 -18.78 -6.32
N LYS A 127 16.72 -18.44 -7.54
CA LYS A 127 15.78 -17.95 -8.55
C LYS A 127 14.63 -18.92 -8.77
N GLY A 128 13.40 -18.36 -8.82
CA GLY A 128 12.16 -19.12 -9.00
C GLY A 128 11.54 -19.60 -7.69
N THR A 129 12.22 -19.44 -6.54
CA THR A 129 11.62 -19.74 -5.24
C THR A 129 10.36 -18.89 -5.05
N ARG A 130 9.27 -19.54 -4.64
CA ARG A 130 7.99 -18.92 -4.29
C ARG A 130 7.48 -19.52 -2.99
N VAL A 131 7.25 -18.66 -1.98
CA VAL A 131 6.77 -19.09 -0.67
C VAL A 131 5.62 -18.20 -0.23
N PRO A 132 4.45 -18.74 0.12
CA PRO A 132 3.34 -17.94 0.61
C PRO A 132 3.56 -17.52 2.08
N ALA A 133 3.31 -16.25 2.38
CA ALA A 133 3.21 -15.70 3.73
C ALA A 133 1.78 -15.23 3.99
N ARG A 134 1.17 -15.71 5.07
CA ARG A 134 -0.19 -15.30 5.43
C ARG A 134 -0.19 -14.00 6.22
N LEU A 135 -1.06 -13.08 5.84
CA LEU A 135 -1.24 -11.80 6.50
C LEU A 135 -2.40 -11.89 7.51
N ASP A 136 -2.12 -12.41 8.69
CA ASP A 136 -3.10 -12.74 9.74
C ASP A 136 -3.28 -11.64 10.80
N ARG A 137 -2.58 -10.52 10.67
CA ARG A 137 -2.70 -9.34 11.55
C ARG A 137 -2.71 -8.05 10.78
N ALA A 138 -3.66 -7.19 11.12
CA ALA A 138 -3.77 -5.85 10.56
C ALA A 138 -2.63 -4.94 11.02
N GLY A 139 -2.31 -3.95 10.18
CA GLY A 139 -1.34 -2.91 10.45
C GLY A 139 -0.20 -2.87 9.43
N LEU A 140 0.78 -2.03 9.69
CA LEU A 140 1.94 -1.83 8.82
C LEU A 140 2.97 -2.93 9.05
N VAL A 141 3.30 -3.66 8.00
CA VAL A 141 4.41 -4.62 7.97
C VAL A 141 5.54 -4.01 7.13
N GLN A 142 6.68 -3.77 7.76
CA GLN A 142 7.92 -3.43 7.08
C GLN A 142 8.63 -4.72 6.70
N VAL A 143 9.01 -4.88 5.43
CA VAL A 143 9.76 -6.03 4.94
C VAL A 143 11.20 -5.60 4.65
N ARG A 144 12.15 -6.38 5.13
CA ARG A 144 13.58 -6.18 4.89
C ARG A 144 14.26 -7.48 4.48
N CYS A 145 15.38 -7.37 3.79
CA CYS A 145 16.27 -8.50 3.54
C CYS A 145 17.42 -8.46 4.55
N ASP A 146 17.62 -9.54 5.30
CA ASP A 146 18.75 -9.64 6.25
C ASP A 146 20.09 -9.84 5.53
N VAL A 147 20.04 -10.26 4.25
CA VAL A 147 21.22 -10.46 3.39
C VAL A 147 21.66 -9.14 2.73
N HIS A 148 20.71 -8.36 2.21
CA HIS A 148 20.94 -7.12 1.46
C HIS A 148 20.24 -5.95 2.16
N GLY A 149 20.95 -5.30 3.09
CA GLY A 149 20.37 -4.33 4.03
C GLY A 149 19.71 -3.09 3.43
N TRP A 150 19.92 -2.83 2.13
CA TRP A 150 19.25 -1.74 1.40
C TRP A 150 17.87 -2.12 0.89
N MET A 151 17.53 -3.43 0.82
CA MET A 151 16.23 -3.88 0.33
C MET A 151 15.14 -3.64 1.39
N SER A 152 14.13 -2.87 1.05
CA SER A 152 12.97 -2.60 1.90
C SER A 152 11.67 -2.55 1.09
N ALA A 153 10.56 -2.93 1.73
CA ALA A 153 9.21 -2.78 1.23
C ALA A 153 8.22 -2.62 2.39
N TYR A 154 7.00 -2.22 2.06
CA TYR A 154 5.93 -2.03 3.04
C TYR A 154 4.62 -2.67 2.58
N VAL A 155 3.96 -3.35 3.51
CA VAL A 155 2.63 -3.92 3.29
C VAL A 155 1.68 -3.38 4.35
N VAL A 156 0.67 -2.62 3.93
CA VAL A 156 -0.40 -2.17 4.82
C VAL A 156 -1.53 -3.18 4.80
N VAL A 157 -1.70 -3.91 5.91
CA VAL A 157 -2.74 -4.93 6.07
C VAL A 157 -3.97 -4.32 6.71
N VAL A 158 -5.09 -4.29 6.00
CA VAL A 158 -6.31 -3.58 6.38
C VAL A 158 -7.38 -4.56 6.87
N ALA A 159 -7.79 -4.42 8.14
CA ALA A 159 -8.88 -5.21 8.74
C ALA A 159 -10.19 -4.42 8.84
N ASP A 160 -10.10 -3.11 9.08
CA ASP A 160 -11.24 -2.22 9.29
C ASP A 160 -11.23 -1.13 8.22
N GLY A 161 -11.97 -1.34 7.16
CA GLY A 161 -12.06 -0.40 6.06
C GLY A 161 -11.62 -0.95 4.71
N ARG A 162 -11.49 -0.03 3.78
CA ARG A 162 -11.00 -0.26 2.41
C ARG A 162 -9.82 0.63 2.13
N ALA A 163 -8.91 0.16 1.29
CA ALA A 163 -7.74 0.94 0.94
C ALA A 163 -7.42 0.86 -0.56
N ALA A 164 -6.63 1.83 -1.01
CA ALA A 164 -6.05 1.86 -2.33
C ALA A 164 -4.61 2.37 -2.26
N LEU A 165 -3.75 1.89 -3.12
CA LEU A 165 -2.43 2.46 -3.38
C LEU A 165 -2.59 3.62 -4.37
N VAL A 166 -1.90 4.72 -4.11
CA VAL A 166 -1.83 5.87 -5.03
C VAL A 166 -1.06 5.47 -6.28
N GLY A 167 -1.67 5.73 -7.43
CA GLY A 167 -1.08 5.45 -8.74
C GLY A 167 0.10 6.34 -9.08
N ALA A 168 0.80 6.01 -10.17
CA ALA A 168 1.96 6.77 -10.65
C ALA A 168 1.63 8.23 -11.04
N ASP A 169 0.37 8.51 -11.31
CA ASP A 169 -0.16 9.85 -11.60
C ASP A 169 -0.55 10.64 -10.34
N GLY A 170 -0.33 10.06 -9.16
CA GLY A 170 -0.71 10.64 -7.87
C GLY A 170 -2.20 10.56 -7.55
N THR A 171 -3.00 9.82 -8.32
CA THR A 171 -4.42 9.63 -8.05
C THR A 171 -4.72 8.35 -7.30
N PHE A 172 -5.86 8.31 -6.61
CA PHE A 172 -6.36 7.09 -5.99
C PHE A 172 -7.88 6.96 -6.14
N THR A 173 -8.35 5.72 -6.04
CA THR A 173 -9.77 5.39 -5.96
C THR A 173 -9.97 4.24 -4.99
N VAL A 174 -10.59 4.53 -3.85
CA VAL A 174 -11.09 3.51 -2.93
C VAL A 174 -12.53 3.20 -3.32
N ARG A 175 -12.77 1.99 -3.81
CA ARG A 175 -14.06 1.57 -4.39
C ARG A 175 -15.01 0.99 -3.35
N ASP A 176 -16.29 0.94 -3.72
CA ASP A 176 -17.37 0.26 -2.98
C ASP A 176 -17.48 0.72 -1.52
N VAL A 177 -17.40 2.01 -1.27
CA VAL A 177 -17.61 2.62 0.04
C VAL A 177 -19.09 2.97 0.18
N PRO A 178 -19.82 2.39 1.14
CA PRO A 178 -21.23 2.72 1.36
C PRO A 178 -21.43 4.21 1.68
N PRO A 179 -22.64 4.75 1.49
CA PRO A 179 -22.97 6.09 1.97
C PRO A 179 -22.71 6.26 3.46
N GLY A 180 -22.09 7.38 3.84
CA GLY A 180 -21.71 7.64 5.23
C GLY A 180 -20.56 8.64 5.34
N THR A 181 -20.22 9.01 6.56
CA THR A 181 -19.07 9.88 6.85
C THR A 181 -17.93 9.03 7.41
N TYR A 182 -16.76 9.16 6.82
CA TYR A 182 -15.59 8.31 7.10
C TYR A 182 -14.34 9.15 7.36
N ALA A 183 -13.51 8.64 8.26
CA ALA A 183 -12.12 9.09 8.34
C ALA A 183 -11.31 8.45 7.20
N VAL A 184 -10.59 9.28 6.45
CA VAL A 184 -9.71 8.85 5.37
C VAL A 184 -8.29 9.21 5.76
N THR A 185 -7.42 8.20 5.84
CA THR A 185 -6.00 8.35 6.20
C THR A 185 -5.13 8.03 5.00
N ALA A 186 -4.24 8.94 4.63
CA ALA A 186 -3.16 8.71 3.69
C ALA A 186 -1.87 8.46 4.47
N TRP A 187 -1.20 7.34 4.23
CA TRP A 187 0.06 6.97 4.87
C TRP A 187 1.20 6.89 3.86
N HIS A 188 2.35 7.47 4.22
CA HIS A 188 3.60 7.39 3.45
C HIS A 188 4.76 7.07 4.41
N GLU A 189 5.69 6.18 3.98
CA GLU A 189 6.77 5.65 4.84
C GLU A 189 7.66 6.71 5.50
N ARG A 190 7.95 7.81 4.81
CA ARG A 190 8.81 8.90 5.32
C ARG A 190 8.04 10.10 5.87
N LEU A 191 6.85 10.33 5.35
CA LEU A 191 6.10 11.56 5.64
C LEU A 191 4.98 11.33 6.65
N GLY A 192 4.79 10.05 7.08
CA GLY A 192 3.79 9.68 8.06
C GLY A 192 2.37 9.77 7.52
N GLU A 193 1.43 10.04 8.42
CA GLU A 193 0.00 10.03 8.13
C GLU A 193 -0.58 11.43 7.99
N ARG A 194 -1.58 11.54 7.11
CA ARG A 194 -2.50 12.67 7.01
C ARG A 194 -3.91 12.12 7.06
N THR A 195 -4.78 12.72 7.88
CA THR A 195 -6.17 12.28 8.03
C THR A 195 -7.11 13.42 7.71
N SER A 196 -8.17 13.10 6.97
CA SER A 196 -9.28 13.99 6.64
C SER A 196 -10.61 13.25 6.81
N GLN A 197 -11.73 13.97 6.74
CA GLN A 197 -13.06 13.35 6.70
C GLN A 197 -13.68 13.52 5.33
N VAL A 198 -14.49 12.53 4.92
CA VAL A 198 -15.26 12.59 3.70
C VAL A 198 -16.67 12.05 3.92
N THR A 199 -17.67 12.68 3.32
CA THR A 199 -19.03 12.15 3.27
C THR A 199 -19.30 11.57 1.89
N VAL A 200 -19.52 10.27 1.86
CA VAL A 200 -19.92 9.53 0.64
C VAL A 200 -21.44 9.65 0.50
N PRO A 201 -21.96 10.23 -0.59
CA PRO A 201 -23.39 10.38 -0.81
C PRO A 201 -24.05 9.04 -1.14
N ALA A 202 -25.40 9.01 -1.08
CA ALA A 202 -26.19 7.83 -1.42
C ALA A 202 -25.97 7.32 -2.86
N GLN A 203 -25.46 8.14 -3.74
CA GLN A 203 -25.05 7.81 -5.09
C GLN A 203 -23.86 8.70 -5.51
N GLY A 204 -22.89 8.14 -6.21
CA GLY A 204 -21.80 8.91 -6.79
C GLY A 204 -20.46 8.74 -6.11
N LYS A 205 -19.62 9.77 -6.21
CA LYS A 205 -18.24 9.78 -5.72
C LYS A 205 -18.06 10.88 -4.68
N ALA A 206 -17.24 10.60 -3.69
CA ALA A 206 -16.71 11.59 -2.78
C ALA A 206 -15.24 11.88 -3.11
N ARG A 207 -14.80 13.12 -2.89
CA ARG A 207 -13.43 13.53 -3.18
C ARG A 207 -12.73 14.02 -1.92
N VAL A 208 -11.50 13.61 -1.73
CA VAL A 208 -10.57 14.10 -0.72
C VAL A 208 -9.16 14.11 -1.30
N ASP A 209 -8.48 15.23 -1.18
CA ASP A 209 -7.08 15.38 -1.63
C ASP A 209 -6.16 15.52 -0.42
N PHE A 210 -4.91 15.07 -0.57
CA PHE A 210 -3.88 15.19 0.45
C PHE A 210 -2.67 15.92 -0.10
N ASP A 211 -2.10 16.80 0.71
CA ASP A 211 -0.85 17.47 0.40
C ASP A 211 0.20 17.17 1.48
N TYR A 212 1.37 16.77 1.02
CA TYR A 212 2.54 16.52 1.84
C TYR A 212 3.60 17.59 1.51
N GLY A 213 3.62 18.67 2.27
CA GLY A 213 4.71 19.64 2.25
C GLY A 213 5.85 19.28 3.22
N LEU A 214 7.05 19.79 2.97
CA LEU A 214 8.15 19.80 3.94
C LEU A 214 8.08 21.06 4.77
#